data_c9bc68f8398fe082685fcac615968aaf
#
_entry.id   c9bc68f8398fe082685fcac615968aaf
#
_cell.length_a   1.000
_cell.length_b   1.000
_cell.length_c   1.000
_cell.angle_alpha   90.00
_cell.angle_beta   90.00
_cell.angle_gamma   90.00
#
_symmetry.space_group_name_H-M   'P 1'
#
loop_
_entity.id
_entity.type
_entity.pdbx_description
1 polymer ?
#
loop_
_entity_poly.entity_id
_entity_poly.type
_entity_poly.pdbx_seq_one_letter_code
_entity_poly.pdbx_strand_id
1 'polypeptide(L)'
;DAGRNSSDAYLLARGLAPQPLREDEQTELLKTLLARPRRRELEQASYTLLFGGLSLAALTHLTRHRMQSLCPPQLLQSIRYDRYVLPQSVRDKGMEARYRSAFELAGQAAAQLRDRGADESALCYLMLSGQTVPVLTTMNAGELYVFFRLRCCTRAQWEIRDAACQALAALREVSPELFRLYGPTCFC
;
A
#
# COMPACT_ATOMS: atom_id res chain seq x y z
N ASP A 1 11.61 14.63 -11.53
CA ASP A 1 11.54 15.28 -10.22
C ASP A 1 10.07 15.57 -9.90
N ALA A 2 9.52 14.85 -8.92
CA ALA A 2 8.09 14.87 -8.61
C ALA A 2 7.66 16.19 -7.94
N GLY A 3 8.53 16.78 -7.14
CA GLY A 3 8.26 18.08 -6.51
C GLY A 3 8.21 19.17 -7.57
N ARG A 4 9.06 19.09 -8.57
CA ARG A 4 9.07 20.01 -9.71
C ARG A 4 7.78 19.90 -10.53
N ASN A 5 7.31 18.71 -10.86
CA ASN A 5 6.06 18.53 -11.60
C ASN A 5 4.87 19.19 -10.90
N SER A 6 4.78 19.05 -9.58
CA SER A 6 3.72 19.68 -8.79
C SER A 6 3.86 21.21 -8.74
N SER A 7 5.09 21.71 -8.67
CA SER A 7 5.37 23.16 -8.70
C SER A 7 5.06 23.77 -10.06
N ASP A 8 5.47 23.11 -11.14
CA ASP A 8 5.20 23.56 -12.51
C ASP A 8 3.69 23.58 -12.79
N ALA A 9 2.95 22.55 -12.37
CA ALA A 9 1.49 22.51 -12.49
C ALA A 9 0.81 23.66 -11.74
N TYR A 10 1.31 24.02 -10.57
CA TYR A 10 0.81 25.16 -9.79
C TYR A 10 1.06 26.48 -10.49
N LEU A 11 2.28 26.71 -11.01
CA LEU A 11 2.65 27.94 -11.72
C LEU A 11 1.80 28.10 -12.97
N LEU A 12 1.68 27.04 -13.78
CA LEU A 12 0.86 27.02 -14.99
C LEU A 12 -0.62 27.31 -14.70
N ALA A 13 -1.18 26.76 -13.64
CA ALA A 13 -2.56 27.05 -13.22
C ALA A 13 -2.81 28.51 -12.83
N ARG A 14 -1.74 29.28 -12.58
CA ARG A 14 -1.76 30.73 -12.32
C ARG A 14 -1.34 31.59 -13.50
N GLY A 15 -1.14 31.00 -14.67
CA GLY A 15 -0.68 31.71 -15.86
C GLY A 15 0.80 32.13 -15.79
N LEU A 16 1.57 31.51 -14.91
CA LEU A 16 3.01 31.77 -14.76
C LEU A 16 3.81 30.70 -15.52
N ALA A 17 4.95 31.10 -16.07
CA ALA A 17 5.85 30.14 -16.69
C ALA A 17 6.48 29.19 -15.65
N PRO A 18 6.66 27.90 -15.96
CA PRO A 18 7.42 27.00 -15.11
C PRO A 18 8.84 27.52 -14.90
N GLN A 19 9.28 27.56 -13.66
CA GLN A 19 10.62 27.98 -13.29
C GLN A 19 11.13 27.19 -12.09
N PRO A 20 12.44 26.95 -11.97
CA PRO A 20 12.99 26.35 -10.78
C PRO A 20 12.70 27.22 -9.55
N LEU A 21 12.14 26.59 -8.52
CA LEU A 21 11.95 27.20 -7.19
C LEU A 21 13.14 26.85 -6.32
N ARG A 22 13.50 27.73 -5.40
CA ARG A 22 14.43 27.43 -4.30
C ARG A 22 13.78 26.39 -3.38
N GLU A 23 14.58 25.67 -2.62
CA GLU A 23 14.08 24.59 -1.73
C GLU A 23 13.08 25.09 -0.69
N ASP A 24 13.32 26.27 -0.13
CA ASP A 24 12.40 26.91 0.82
C ASP A 24 11.06 27.29 0.16
N GLU A 25 11.10 27.88 -1.00
CA GLU A 25 9.92 28.28 -1.80
C GLU A 25 9.10 27.04 -2.20
N GLN A 26 9.78 25.98 -2.65
CA GLN A 26 9.14 24.72 -3.01
C GLN A 26 8.46 24.08 -1.79
N THR A 27 9.13 24.10 -0.64
CA THR A 27 8.57 23.57 0.61
C THR A 27 7.30 24.31 1.03
N GLU A 28 7.31 25.64 1.01
CA GLU A 28 6.14 26.45 1.36
C GLU A 28 5.00 26.26 0.36
N LEU A 29 5.33 26.12 -0.92
CA LEU A 29 4.35 25.80 -1.95
C LEU A 29 3.70 24.43 -1.68
N LEU A 30 4.49 23.40 -1.42
CA LEU A 30 3.98 22.04 -1.13
C LEU A 30 3.12 22.03 0.13
N LYS A 31 3.48 22.72 1.20
CA LYS A 31 2.62 22.87 2.38
C LYS A 31 1.28 23.52 2.02
N THR A 32 1.32 24.57 1.19
CA THR A 32 0.11 25.25 0.72
C THR A 32 -0.78 24.31 -0.09
N LEU A 33 -0.22 23.50 -0.98
CA LEU A 33 -0.95 22.50 -1.77
C LEU A 33 -1.56 21.41 -0.89
N LEU A 34 -0.83 20.93 0.12
CA LEU A 34 -1.30 19.91 1.06
C LEU A 34 -2.46 20.39 1.95
N ALA A 35 -2.49 21.68 2.25
CA ALA A 35 -3.58 22.31 3.04
C ALA A 35 -4.90 22.46 2.24
N ARG A 36 -4.86 22.36 0.90
CA ARG A 36 -6.06 22.54 0.06
C ARG A 36 -6.99 21.31 0.11
N PRO A 37 -8.31 21.52 -0.01
CA PRO A 37 -9.27 20.42 -0.15
C PRO A 37 -9.03 19.57 -1.42
N ARG A 38 -8.66 20.24 -2.52
CA ARG A 38 -8.33 19.61 -3.81
C ARG A 38 -6.86 19.86 -4.14
N ARG A 39 -6.13 18.78 -4.39
CA ARG A 39 -4.68 18.76 -4.56
C ARG A 39 -4.27 18.28 -5.96
N ARG A 40 -4.93 18.82 -6.99
CA ARG A 40 -4.74 18.38 -8.39
C ARG A 40 -3.30 18.52 -8.88
N GLU A 41 -2.57 19.49 -8.36
CA GLU A 41 -1.17 19.71 -8.69
C GLU A 41 -0.30 18.52 -8.22
N LEU A 42 -0.66 17.87 -7.11
CA LEU A 42 0.01 16.67 -6.61
C LEU A 42 -0.32 15.42 -7.45
N GLU A 43 -1.39 15.44 -8.24
CA GLU A 43 -1.73 14.34 -9.14
C GLU A 43 -0.76 14.21 -10.33
N GLN A 44 0.06 15.22 -10.59
CA GLN A 44 1.06 15.23 -11.66
C GLN A 44 2.32 14.41 -11.33
N ALA A 45 2.45 13.92 -10.11
CA ALA A 45 3.52 13.04 -9.68
C ALA A 45 2.94 11.66 -9.30
N SER A 46 3.41 10.60 -9.96
CA SER A 46 2.92 9.24 -9.74
C SER A 46 4.07 8.30 -9.36
N TYR A 47 3.77 7.36 -8.48
CA TYR A 47 4.73 6.38 -7.96
C TYR A 47 4.14 4.98 -8.03
N THR A 48 4.95 4.03 -8.46
CA THR A 48 4.60 2.62 -8.49
C THR A 48 5.28 1.90 -7.34
N LEU A 49 4.50 1.18 -6.54
CA LEU A 49 4.94 0.42 -5.39
C LEU A 49 4.69 -1.06 -5.63
N LEU A 50 5.69 -1.89 -5.37
CA LEU A 50 5.57 -3.35 -5.33
C LEU A 50 5.61 -3.81 -3.86
N PHE A 51 4.51 -4.36 -3.38
CA PHE A 51 4.45 -5.08 -2.12
C PHE A 51 4.73 -6.57 -2.41
N GLY A 52 5.91 -7.06 -2.04
CA GLY A 52 6.37 -8.42 -2.38
C GLY A 52 5.58 -9.55 -1.70
N GLY A 53 4.90 -9.27 -0.61
CA GLY A 53 4.07 -10.25 0.10
C GLY A 53 3.13 -9.55 1.06
N LEU A 54 1.92 -9.25 0.61
CA LEU A 54 0.87 -8.65 1.41
C LEU A 54 -0.20 -9.70 1.71
N SER A 55 -0.61 -9.86 2.97
CA SER A 55 -1.66 -10.81 3.32
C SER A 55 -2.99 -10.43 2.67
N LEU A 56 -3.87 -11.41 2.44
CA LEU A 56 -5.22 -11.13 1.95
C LEU A 56 -5.97 -10.19 2.89
N ALA A 57 -5.72 -10.29 4.20
CA ALA A 57 -6.27 -9.34 5.18
C ALA A 57 -5.79 -7.91 4.92
N ALA A 58 -4.48 -7.69 4.76
CA ALA A 58 -3.92 -6.37 4.50
C ALA A 58 -4.30 -5.85 3.10
N LEU A 59 -4.39 -6.72 2.09
CA LEU A 59 -4.85 -6.38 0.75
C LEU A 59 -6.24 -5.75 0.77
N THR A 60 -7.16 -6.23 1.63
CA THR A 60 -8.50 -5.62 1.75
C THR A 60 -8.46 -4.16 2.20
N HIS A 61 -7.43 -3.77 2.97
CA HIS A 61 -7.22 -2.37 3.37
C HIS A 61 -6.60 -1.54 2.25
N LEU A 62 -5.74 -2.12 1.42
CA LEU A 62 -5.15 -1.45 0.26
C LEU A 62 -6.21 -1.18 -0.81
N THR A 63 -7.07 -2.14 -1.12
CA THR A 63 -8.12 -2.03 -2.15
C THR A 63 -9.18 -0.96 -1.84
N ARG A 64 -9.25 -0.45 -0.61
CA ARG A 64 -10.17 0.65 -0.24
C ARG A 64 -9.71 2.02 -0.75
N HIS A 65 -8.47 2.15 -1.17
CA HIS A 65 -7.94 3.35 -1.81
C HIS A 65 -8.31 3.30 -3.30
N ARG A 66 -9.36 4.03 -3.68
CA ARG A 66 -9.97 3.91 -5.02
C ARG A 66 -9.22 4.66 -6.12
N MET A 67 -8.43 5.66 -5.76
CA MET A 67 -7.68 6.50 -6.69
C MET A 67 -6.29 5.93 -7.00
N GLN A 68 -6.22 4.61 -7.21
CA GLN A 68 -5.00 3.89 -7.53
C GLN A 68 -5.20 2.96 -8.72
N SER A 69 -4.12 2.70 -9.45
CA SER A 69 -4.06 1.60 -10.42
C SER A 69 -3.51 0.38 -9.70
N LEU A 70 -4.38 -0.55 -9.33
CA LEU A 70 -4.04 -1.75 -8.57
C LEU A 70 -3.99 -2.96 -9.49
N CYS A 71 -2.88 -3.68 -9.48
CA CYS A 71 -2.69 -4.94 -10.18
C CYS A 71 -2.51 -6.08 -9.17
N PRO A 72 -3.59 -6.63 -8.62
CA PRO A 72 -3.51 -7.83 -7.81
C PRO A 72 -3.28 -9.03 -8.73
N PRO A 73 -2.58 -10.08 -8.26
CA PRO A 73 -2.47 -11.31 -9.04
C PRO A 73 -3.81 -12.05 -9.10
N GLN A 74 -3.93 -12.99 -10.00
CA GLN A 74 -5.04 -13.95 -9.96
C GLN A 74 -4.91 -14.81 -8.70
N LEU A 75 -5.80 -14.57 -7.73
CA LEU A 75 -5.67 -15.13 -6.38
C LEU A 75 -5.60 -16.67 -6.39
N LEU A 76 -6.49 -17.35 -7.13
CA LEU A 76 -6.53 -18.82 -7.20
C LEU A 76 -5.22 -19.44 -7.69
N GLN A 77 -4.50 -18.76 -8.60
CA GLN A 77 -3.23 -19.23 -9.14
C GLN A 77 -2.02 -18.81 -8.29
N SER A 78 -2.16 -17.74 -7.52
CA SER A 78 -1.03 -17.10 -6.79
C SER A 78 -0.98 -17.51 -5.33
N ILE A 79 -2.10 -17.95 -4.76
CA ILE A 79 -2.17 -18.38 -3.37
C ILE A 79 -1.34 -19.64 -3.14
N ARG A 80 -0.49 -19.56 -2.13
CA ARG A 80 0.35 -20.64 -1.64
C ARG A 80 0.07 -20.86 -0.16
N TYR A 81 -0.09 -22.12 0.25
CA TYR A 81 -0.35 -22.48 1.65
C TYR A 81 0.90 -22.49 2.52
N ASP A 82 2.07 -22.42 1.91
CA ASP A 82 3.38 -22.29 2.54
C ASP A 82 3.83 -20.82 2.71
N ARG A 83 3.04 -19.85 2.20
CA ARG A 83 3.34 -18.42 2.27
C ARG A 83 2.24 -17.66 3.01
N TYR A 84 2.54 -17.26 4.22
CA TYR A 84 1.62 -16.53 5.09
C TYR A 84 2.36 -15.60 6.05
N VAL A 85 1.66 -14.60 6.53
CA VAL A 85 2.14 -13.73 7.60
C VAL A 85 1.78 -14.36 8.94
N LEU A 86 2.77 -14.48 9.82
CA LEU A 86 2.56 -14.94 11.20
C LEU A 86 2.50 -13.71 12.12
N PRO A 87 1.31 -13.40 12.69
CA PRO A 87 1.16 -12.25 13.58
C PRO A 87 2.02 -12.39 14.85
N GLN A 88 2.59 -11.27 15.31
CA GLN A 88 3.39 -11.25 16.54
C GLN A 88 2.60 -11.76 17.74
N SER A 89 1.32 -11.42 17.83
CA SER A 89 0.43 -11.89 18.91
C SER A 89 0.28 -13.41 18.97
N VAL A 90 0.42 -14.11 17.83
CA VAL A 90 0.42 -15.59 17.78
C VAL A 90 1.74 -16.12 18.32
N ARG A 91 2.86 -15.49 17.99
CA ARG A 91 4.19 -15.82 18.57
C ARG A 91 4.22 -15.63 20.07
N ASP A 92 3.76 -14.48 20.55
CA ASP A 92 3.73 -14.13 21.98
C ASP A 92 2.91 -15.10 22.83
N LYS A 93 1.95 -15.78 22.20
CA LYS A 93 1.11 -16.80 22.83
C LYS A 93 1.64 -18.23 22.65
N GLY A 94 2.77 -18.43 21.97
CA GLY A 94 3.33 -19.76 21.70
C GLY A 94 2.45 -20.63 20.79
N MET A 95 1.59 -20.01 19.94
CA MET A 95 0.61 -20.73 19.13
C MET A 95 1.04 -20.91 17.67
N GLU A 96 2.32 -20.75 17.37
CA GLU A 96 2.85 -20.84 15.99
C GLU A 96 2.55 -22.18 15.33
N ALA A 97 2.78 -23.28 16.03
CA ALA A 97 2.54 -24.62 15.51
C ALA A 97 1.07 -24.81 15.10
N ARG A 98 0.15 -24.37 15.95
CA ARG A 98 -1.29 -24.44 15.67
C ARG A 98 -1.69 -23.53 14.49
N TYR A 99 -1.10 -22.35 14.41
CA TYR A 99 -1.34 -21.43 13.31
C TYR A 99 -0.84 -22.02 11.98
N ARG A 100 0.37 -22.59 11.96
CA ARG A 100 0.97 -23.27 10.82
C ARG A 100 0.13 -24.47 10.35
N SER A 101 -0.31 -25.31 11.29
CA SER A 101 -1.12 -26.49 10.97
C SER A 101 -2.44 -26.15 10.27
N ALA A 102 -3.02 -24.98 10.53
CA ALA A 102 -4.23 -24.53 9.82
C ALA A 102 -3.97 -24.32 8.31
N PHE A 103 -2.82 -23.75 7.94
CA PHE A 103 -2.43 -23.57 6.54
C PHE A 103 -2.10 -24.91 5.87
N GLU A 104 -1.43 -25.81 6.58
CA GLU A 104 -1.12 -27.16 6.09
C GLU A 104 -2.40 -27.96 5.81
N LEU A 105 -3.36 -27.93 6.75
CA LEU A 105 -4.67 -28.59 6.59
C LEU A 105 -5.46 -28.00 5.42
N ALA A 106 -5.50 -26.69 5.28
CA ALA A 106 -6.17 -26.04 4.14
C ALA A 106 -5.52 -26.42 2.82
N GLY A 107 -4.18 -26.49 2.76
CA GLY A 107 -3.43 -26.92 1.59
C GLY A 107 -3.70 -28.38 1.22
N GLN A 108 -3.74 -29.29 2.20
CA GLN A 108 -4.09 -30.69 1.99
C GLN A 108 -5.53 -30.83 1.48
N ALA A 109 -6.48 -30.11 2.07
CA ALA A 109 -7.87 -30.09 1.61
C ALA A 109 -8.00 -29.58 0.17
N ALA A 110 -7.27 -28.52 -0.18
CA ALA A 110 -7.25 -27.99 -1.54
C ALA A 110 -6.69 -29.01 -2.55
N ALA A 111 -5.61 -29.71 -2.20
CA ALA A 111 -5.05 -30.76 -3.04
C ALA A 111 -6.06 -31.90 -3.24
N GLN A 112 -6.66 -32.41 -2.17
CA GLN A 112 -7.66 -33.46 -2.25
C GLN A 112 -8.89 -33.09 -3.10
N LEU A 113 -9.33 -31.83 -3.02
CA LEU A 113 -10.43 -31.35 -3.85
C LEU A 113 -10.05 -31.30 -5.33
N ARG A 114 -8.85 -30.83 -5.66
CA ARG A 114 -8.33 -30.86 -7.05
C ARG A 114 -8.27 -32.27 -7.59
N ASP A 115 -7.72 -33.21 -6.83
CA ASP A 115 -7.61 -34.61 -7.23
C ASP A 115 -8.96 -35.26 -7.49
N ARG A 116 -10.01 -34.75 -6.83
CA ARG A 116 -11.41 -35.19 -7.04
C ARG A 116 -12.13 -34.44 -8.16
N GLY A 117 -11.44 -33.55 -8.87
CA GLY A 117 -11.99 -32.78 -9.98
C GLY A 117 -12.91 -31.63 -9.54
N ALA A 118 -12.74 -31.09 -8.32
CA ALA A 118 -13.48 -29.90 -7.90
C ALA A 118 -13.12 -28.70 -8.77
N ASP A 119 -14.10 -27.85 -9.03
CA ASP A 119 -13.89 -26.60 -9.74
C ASP A 119 -12.91 -25.69 -8.97
N GLU A 120 -11.98 -25.06 -9.71
CA GLU A 120 -11.00 -24.15 -9.12
C GLU A 120 -11.66 -23.02 -8.31
N SER A 121 -12.83 -22.55 -8.73
CA SER A 121 -13.57 -21.51 -8.01
C SER A 121 -14.00 -21.95 -6.60
N ALA A 122 -14.22 -23.24 -6.37
CA ALA A 122 -14.55 -23.78 -5.06
C ALA A 122 -13.36 -23.69 -4.08
N LEU A 123 -12.13 -23.65 -4.58
CA LEU A 123 -10.92 -23.57 -3.74
C LEU A 123 -10.78 -22.20 -3.06
N CYS A 124 -11.50 -21.16 -3.53
CA CYS A 124 -11.49 -19.85 -2.88
C CYS A 124 -11.97 -19.92 -1.41
N TYR A 125 -12.84 -20.89 -1.09
CA TYR A 125 -13.33 -21.10 0.28
C TYR A 125 -12.28 -21.68 1.24
N LEU A 126 -11.16 -22.19 0.72
CA LEU A 126 -10.04 -22.67 1.50
C LEU A 126 -8.93 -21.62 1.68
N MET A 127 -9.09 -20.42 1.09
CA MET A 127 -8.14 -19.34 1.28
C MET A 127 -8.21 -18.81 2.70
N LEU A 128 -7.04 -18.66 3.32
CA LEU A 128 -6.90 -18.11 4.67
C LEU A 128 -6.41 -16.67 4.58
N SER A 129 -6.96 -15.81 5.42
CA SER A 129 -6.69 -14.35 5.39
C SER A 129 -5.22 -13.97 5.59
N GLY A 130 -4.43 -14.84 6.21
CA GLY A 130 -3.00 -14.65 6.41
C GLY A 130 -2.13 -15.01 5.20
N GLN A 131 -2.67 -15.65 4.16
CA GLN A 131 -1.89 -15.99 2.95
C GLN A 131 -1.46 -14.74 2.21
N THR A 132 -0.22 -14.76 1.69
CA THR A 132 0.38 -13.58 1.06
C THR A 132 0.41 -13.67 -0.45
N VAL A 133 0.26 -12.51 -1.08
CA VAL A 133 0.39 -12.33 -2.53
C VAL A 133 1.21 -11.06 -2.83
N PRO A 134 1.97 -11.05 -3.94
CA PRO A 134 2.59 -9.82 -4.42
C PRO A 134 1.55 -8.89 -5.02
N VAL A 135 1.68 -7.59 -4.80
CA VAL A 135 0.74 -6.59 -5.31
C VAL A 135 1.48 -5.40 -5.87
N LEU A 136 1.21 -5.08 -7.12
CA LEU A 136 1.70 -3.85 -7.75
C LEU A 136 0.60 -2.79 -7.72
N THR A 137 0.94 -1.58 -7.30
CA THR A 137 0.02 -0.44 -7.31
C THR A 137 0.70 0.83 -7.73
N THR A 138 0.01 1.67 -8.50
CA THR A 138 0.44 3.02 -8.84
C THR A 138 -0.53 4.02 -8.22
N MET A 139 -0.01 4.98 -7.49
CA MET A 139 -0.75 6.07 -6.86
C MET A 139 -0.09 7.40 -7.21
N ASN A 140 -0.89 8.45 -7.42
CA ASN A 140 -0.35 9.80 -7.48
C ASN A 140 -0.03 10.34 -6.08
N ALA A 141 0.74 11.43 -6.01
CA ALA A 141 1.15 12.00 -4.74
C ALA A 141 -0.04 12.48 -3.88
N GLY A 142 -1.12 12.94 -4.50
CA GLY A 142 -2.35 13.32 -3.79
C GLY A 142 -3.00 12.13 -3.08
N GLU A 143 -3.09 10.98 -3.74
CA GLU A 143 -3.61 9.74 -3.13
C GLU A 143 -2.64 9.17 -2.09
N LEU A 144 -1.32 9.21 -2.35
CA LEU A 144 -0.30 8.79 -1.38
C LEU A 144 -0.37 9.61 -0.08
N TYR A 145 -0.70 10.90 -0.16
CA TYR A 145 -0.94 11.71 1.03
C TYR A 145 -2.07 11.14 1.89
N VAL A 146 -3.19 10.79 1.27
CA VAL A 146 -4.34 10.17 1.97
C VAL A 146 -3.98 8.78 2.48
N PHE A 147 -3.29 7.97 1.66
CA PHE A 147 -2.85 6.64 2.01
C PHE A 147 -1.98 6.65 3.28
N PHE A 148 -0.91 7.47 3.31
CA PHE A 148 -0.02 7.52 4.47
C PHE A 148 -0.68 8.09 5.72
N ARG A 149 -1.55 9.09 5.58
CA ARG A 149 -2.33 9.61 6.71
C ARG A 149 -3.17 8.54 7.39
N LEU A 150 -3.77 7.65 6.61
CA LEU A 150 -4.66 6.61 7.13
C LEU A 150 -3.91 5.32 7.49
N ARG A 151 -2.88 4.93 6.74
CA ARG A 151 -2.24 3.63 6.91
C ARG A 151 -0.98 3.66 7.77
N CYS A 152 -0.26 4.78 7.87
CA CYS A 152 0.80 4.94 8.87
C CYS A 152 0.24 5.22 10.28
N CYS A 153 -1.07 5.43 10.43
CA CYS A 153 -1.73 5.68 11.69
C CYS A 153 -1.75 4.42 12.60
N THR A 154 -1.60 4.59 13.90
CA THR A 154 -1.64 3.51 14.90
C THR A 154 -3.01 2.80 14.97
N ARG A 155 -4.07 3.39 14.42
CA ARG A 155 -5.40 2.78 14.27
C ARG A 155 -5.52 1.86 13.04
N ALA A 156 -4.54 1.89 12.13
CA ALA A 156 -4.53 0.97 11.00
C ALA A 156 -4.23 -0.47 11.47
N GLN A 157 -4.68 -1.45 10.68
CA GLN A 157 -4.28 -2.83 10.92
C GLN A 157 -2.74 -2.91 10.83
N TRP A 158 -2.14 -3.67 11.72
CA TRP A 158 -0.69 -3.63 11.99
C TRP A 158 0.17 -3.90 10.74
N GLU A 159 -0.22 -4.87 9.89
CA GLU A 159 0.56 -5.24 8.70
C GLU A 159 0.53 -4.17 7.61
N ILE A 160 -0.67 -3.65 7.26
CA ILE A 160 -0.76 -2.57 6.28
C ILE A 160 -0.11 -1.28 6.80
N ARG A 161 -0.09 -1.08 8.12
CA ARG A 161 0.64 0.03 8.73
C ARG A 161 2.14 -0.12 8.54
N ASP A 162 2.67 -1.30 8.80
CA ASP A 162 4.10 -1.59 8.64
C ASP A 162 4.51 -1.42 7.16
N ALA A 163 3.76 -2.01 6.24
CA ALA A 163 3.97 -1.87 4.80
C ALA A 163 3.91 -0.39 4.34
N ALA A 164 2.96 0.39 4.85
CA ALA A 164 2.85 1.81 4.53
C ALA A 164 4.02 2.62 5.09
N CYS A 165 4.48 2.33 6.30
CA CYS A 165 5.64 3.01 6.90
C CYS A 165 6.92 2.72 6.11
N GLN A 166 7.13 1.47 5.68
CA GLN A 166 8.26 1.09 4.83
C GLN A 166 8.18 1.80 3.46
N ALA A 167 7.01 1.83 2.83
CA ALA A 167 6.81 2.53 1.57
C ALA A 167 7.08 4.05 1.70
N LEU A 168 6.63 4.68 2.80
CA LEU A 168 6.91 6.09 3.06
C LEU A 168 8.39 6.35 3.27
N ALA A 169 9.11 5.46 3.97
CA ALA A 169 10.55 5.57 4.16
C ALA A 169 11.29 5.50 2.82
N ALA A 170 10.96 4.54 1.96
CA ALA A 170 11.56 4.41 0.63
C ALA A 170 11.26 5.63 -0.27
N LEU A 171 10.04 6.16 -0.23
CA LEU A 171 9.68 7.35 -1.00
C LEU A 171 10.37 8.63 -0.49
N ARG A 172 10.70 8.71 0.79
CA ARG A 172 11.51 9.81 1.34
C ARG A 172 12.94 9.82 0.82
N GLU A 173 13.48 8.68 0.44
CA GLU A 173 14.79 8.58 -0.21
C GLU A 173 14.73 9.00 -1.68
N VAL A 174 13.62 8.72 -2.36
CA VAL A 174 13.44 9.01 -3.80
C VAL A 174 13.02 10.46 -4.06
N SER A 175 12.15 11.02 -3.23
CA SER A 175 11.59 12.38 -3.35
C SER A 175 11.44 13.02 -1.98
N PRO A 176 12.55 13.37 -1.31
CA PRO A 176 12.54 13.89 0.06
C PRO A 176 11.78 15.21 0.19
N GLU A 177 11.83 16.07 -0.82
CA GLU A 177 11.16 17.37 -0.87
C GLU A 177 9.64 17.26 -0.68
N LEU A 178 9.04 16.18 -1.18
CA LEU A 178 7.60 15.94 -1.10
C LEU A 178 7.25 15.09 0.14
N PHE A 179 7.91 13.93 0.31
CA PHE A 179 7.50 12.95 1.30
C PHE A 179 7.95 13.24 2.73
N ARG A 180 8.83 14.23 2.97
CA ARG A 180 9.12 14.73 4.32
C ARG A 180 7.88 15.34 5.02
N LEU A 181 6.93 15.82 4.22
CA LEU A 181 5.68 16.43 4.71
C LEU A 181 4.56 15.39 4.90
N TYR A 182 4.78 14.13 4.52
CA TYR A 182 3.79 13.07 4.60
C TYR A 182 3.97 12.26 5.89
N GLY A 183 2.85 11.87 6.49
CA GLY A 183 2.84 11.06 7.69
C GLY A 183 1.44 10.70 8.15
N PRO A 184 1.32 10.02 9.31
CA PRO A 184 0.02 9.65 9.87
C PRO A 184 -0.78 10.86 10.33
N THR A 185 -2.11 10.73 10.39
CA THR A 185 -3.01 11.79 10.87
C THR A 185 -2.68 12.25 12.30
N CYS A 186 -2.18 11.35 13.14
CA CYS A 186 -1.77 11.65 14.52
C CYS A 186 -0.42 12.37 14.62
N PHE A 187 0.19 12.72 13.52
CA PHE A 187 1.45 13.47 13.44
C PHE A 187 1.20 15.00 13.43
N CYS A 188 -0.05 15.40 13.37
CA CYS A 188 -0.47 16.80 13.30
C CYS A 188 -0.70 17.36 14.69
#